data_50559c24c5d0b26f949c62d325901c80
#
_entry.id   50559c24c5d0b26f949c62d325901c80
#
_cell.length_a   1.000
_cell.length_b   1.000
_cell.length_c   1.000
_cell.angle_alpha   90.00
_cell.angle_beta   90.00
_cell.angle_gamma   90.00
#
_symmetry.space_group_name_H-M   'P 1'
#
loop_
_entity.id
_entity.type
_entity.pdbx_description
1 polymer ?
#
loop_
_entity_poly.entity_id
_entity_poly.type
_entity_poly.pdbx_seq_one_letter_code
_entity_poly.pdbx_strand_id
1 'polypeptide(L)'
;DVYKRQVYPVHSWGPAVSVTRFISRLTLNGYTGQSVYSVSTCGDECGYTDRLIGKALEKRAISLTAAYSVIMPNNYILLPGFDVDDKDVEERKLQDAPARVAEIIEAIREHGQDALYHTGSMPGLKSYWIYPLFAHLAIGSNSFRVTDVCISCGLCERICPTGTISMQAGKPVWTDTCVQCVACIHRCPVRAIEYGKGTLKKGRYHHPEIK
;
A
#
# COMPACT_ATOMS: atom_id res chain seq x y z
N ASP A 1 10.28 12.15 23.13
CA ASP A 1 9.27 11.11 22.83
C ASP A 1 9.04 11.06 21.34
N VAL A 2 9.65 10.11 20.67
CA VAL A 2 9.41 9.95 19.24
C VAL A 2 8.40 8.82 19.05
N TYR A 3 7.13 9.13 19.12
CA TYR A 3 6.09 8.23 18.62
C TYR A 3 6.19 8.17 17.11
N LYS A 4 6.72 7.09 16.57
CA LYS A 4 6.68 6.84 15.14
C LYS A 4 5.35 6.17 14.82
N ARG A 5 4.44 6.92 14.18
CA ARG A 5 3.13 6.44 13.72
C ARG A 5 3.16 6.34 12.20
N GLN A 6 3.03 5.13 11.69
CA GLN A 6 2.94 4.90 10.25
C GLN A 6 1.84 3.90 9.97
N VAL A 7 0.97 4.25 9.04
CA VAL A 7 0.01 3.35 8.43
C VAL A 7 0.57 2.96 7.06
N TYR A 8 0.44 1.71 6.67
CA TYR A 8 1.03 1.22 5.43
C TYR A 8 0.04 0.36 4.63
N PRO A 9 0.18 0.33 3.29
CA PRO A 9 -0.67 -0.51 2.46
C PRO A 9 -0.17 -1.96 2.44
N VAL A 10 -1.12 -2.87 2.31
CA VAL A 10 -0.86 -4.26 1.94
C VAL A 10 -0.69 -4.35 0.42
N HIS A 11 0.37 -4.99 -0.03
CA HIS A 11 0.64 -5.28 -1.43
C HIS A 11 0.61 -6.79 -1.66
N SER A 12 -0.39 -7.29 -2.39
CA SER A 12 -0.51 -8.72 -2.71
C SER A 12 -0.34 -9.64 -1.48
N TRP A 13 -1.12 -9.36 -0.43
CA TRP A 13 -1.15 -10.13 0.85
C TRP A 13 0.16 -10.15 1.64
N GLY A 14 0.97 -9.11 1.48
CA GLY A 14 2.18 -8.87 2.26
C GLY A 14 2.47 -7.37 2.40
N PRO A 15 3.46 -6.99 3.22
CA PRO A 15 3.82 -5.60 3.41
C PRO A 15 4.44 -5.01 2.13
N ALA A 16 4.14 -3.75 1.83
CA ALA A 16 4.84 -3.07 0.74
C ALA A 16 6.38 -3.15 0.93
N VAL A 17 7.12 -3.34 -0.16
CA VAL A 17 8.60 -3.51 -0.11
C VAL A 17 9.28 -2.32 0.57
N SER A 18 8.74 -1.12 0.44
CA SER A 18 9.22 0.07 1.16
C SER A 18 9.11 -0.06 2.67
N VAL A 19 8.07 -0.75 3.17
CA VAL A 19 7.85 -0.98 4.61
C VAL A 19 8.87 -1.97 5.15
N THR A 20 9.11 -3.08 4.48
CA THR A 20 10.13 -4.05 4.90
C THR A 20 11.53 -3.44 4.87
N ARG A 21 11.83 -2.62 3.86
CA ARG A 21 13.08 -1.86 3.77
C ARG A 21 13.20 -0.83 4.90
N PHE A 22 12.12 -0.15 5.26
CA PHE A 22 12.10 0.75 6.42
C PHE A 22 12.38 -0.01 7.71
N ILE A 23 11.69 -1.12 7.99
CA ILE A 23 11.89 -1.92 9.20
C ILE A 23 13.32 -2.45 9.28
N SER A 24 13.90 -2.88 8.16
CA SER A 24 15.29 -3.38 8.15
C SER A 24 16.34 -2.35 8.59
N ARG A 25 16.01 -1.06 8.51
CA ARG A 25 16.86 0.08 8.92
C ARG A 25 16.38 0.74 10.22
N LEU A 26 15.27 0.25 10.79
CA LEU A 26 14.66 0.85 11.97
C LEU A 26 15.56 0.65 13.19
N THR A 27 15.84 1.75 13.89
CA THR A 27 16.47 1.75 15.21
C THR A 27 15.58 2.53 16.16
N LEU A 28 15.21 1.92 17.27
CA LEU A 28 14.44 2.54 18.34
C LEU A 28 15.36 2.76 19.54
N ASN A 29 15.89 3.98 19.67
CA ASN A 29 16.71 4.33 20.83
C ASN A 29 15.84 4.35 22.10
N GLY A 30 16.28 3.64 23.14
CA GLY A 30 15.53 3.53 24.40
C GLY A 30 14.37 2.54 24.37
N TYR A 31 14.29 1.66 23.36
CA TYR A 31 13.33 0.57 23.36
C TYR A 31 13.72 -0.48 24.41
N THR A 32 12.83 -0.73 25.36
CA THR A 32 12.96 -1.72 26.45
C THR A 32 11.76 -2.65 26.54
N GLY A 33 10.98 -2.80 25.42
CA GLY A 33 9.82 -3.65 25.36
C GLY A 33 8.47 -2.91 25.38
N GLN A 34 8.47 -1.61 25.07
CA GLN A 34 7.22 -0.84 24.94
C GLN A 34 6.33 -1.46 23.84
N SER A 35 5.02 -1.25 23.99
CA SER A 35 4.03 -1.76 23.02
C SER A 35 4.28 -1.21 21.61
N VAL A 36 4.28 -2.10 20.64
CA VAL A 36 4.44 -1.79 19.22
C VAL A 36 3.22 -2.31 18.47
N TYR A 37 2.56 -1.43 17.76
CA TYR A 37 1.36 -1.74 17.00
C TYR A 37 1.61 -1.56 15.51
N SER A 38 0.95 -2.40 14.71
CA SER A 38 0.99 -2.37 13.26
C SER A 38 -0.40 -2.05 12.73
N VAL A 39 -0.53 -1.01 11.91
CA VAL A 39 -1.80 -0.66 11.25
C VAL A 39 -1.61 -0.71 9.75
N SER A 40 -2.40 -1.53 9.06
CA SER A 40 -2.35 -1.68 7.61
C SER A 40 -3.66 -1.29 6.94
N THR A 41 -3.60 -0.84 5.68
CA THR A 41 -4.75 -0.70 4.81
C THR A 41 -4.73 -1.77 3.73
N CYS A 42 -5.88 -2.34 3.41
CA CYS A 42 -6.02 -3.32 2.33
C CYS A 42 -7.34 -3.11 1.59
N GLY A 43 -7.42 -3.64 0.36
CA GLY A 43 -8.66 -3.60 -0.42
C GLY A 43 -9.73 -4.53 0.12
N ASP A 44 -9.37 -5.78 0.40
CA ASP A 44 -10.30 -6.80 0.88
C ASP A 44 -9.72 -7.61 2.03
N GLU A 45 -8.50 -8.08 1.93
CA GLU A 45 -7.87 -8.95 2.92
C GLU A 45 -6.35 -8.72 2.98
N CYS A 46 -5.77 -8.93 4.15
CA CYS A 46 -4.36 -8.65 4.41
C CYS A 46 -3.45 -9.89 4.29
N GLY A 47 -4.02 -11.10 4.26
CA GLY A 47 -3.23 -12.31 4.42
C GLY A 47 -2.52 -12.34 5.78
N TYR A 48 -1.32 -12.91 5.82
CA TYR A 48 -0.43 -12.92 6.99
C TYR A 48 0.58 -11.76 6.98
N THR A 49 0.17 -10.57 6.53
CA THR A 49 1.04 -9.38 6.57
C THR A 49 1.48 -9.06 7.98
N ASP A 50 0.60 -9.23 8.99
CA ASP A 50 0.90 -9.12 10.42
C ASP A 50 2.10 -9.99 10.84
N ARG A 51 2.09 -11.27 10.45
CA ARG A 51 3.17 -12.22 10.76
C ARG A 51 4.47 -11.87 10.04
N LEU A 52 4.39 -11.38 8.80
CA LEU A 52 5.55 -10.95 8.04
C LEU A 52 6.20 -9.70 8.66
N ILE A 53 5.38 -8.75 9.12
CA ILE A 53 5.83 -7.56 9.86
C ILE A 53 6.43 -7.96 11.21
N GLY A 54 5.75 -8.83 11.97
CA GLY A 54 6.27 -9.34 13.24
C GLY A 54 7.66 -9.94 13.09
N LYS A 55 7.84 -10.86 12.15
CA LYS A 55 9.16 -11.45 11.83
C LYS A 55 10.21 -10.43 11.40
N ALA A 56 9.80 -9.37 10.69
CA ALA A 56 10.73 -8.32 10.29
C ALA A 56 11.17 -7.46 11.49
N LEU A 57 10.26 -7.18 12.43
CA LEU A 57 10.53 -6.45 13.67
C LEU A 57 11.38 -7.29 14.64
N GLU A 58 11.11 -8.59 14.77
CA GLU A 58 11.90 -9.52 15.60
C GLU A 58 13.38 -9.53 15.22
N LYS A 59 13.71 -9.43 13.93
CA LYS A 59 15.10 -9.28 13.44
C LYS A 59 15.78 -8.00 13.93
N ARG A 60 15.01 -7.06 14.45
CA ARG A 60 15.46 -5.80 15.04
C ARG A 60 15.33 -5.78 16.56
N ALA A 61 15.08 -6.95 17.18
CA ALA A 61 14.79 -7.10 18.61
C ALA A 61 13.57 -6.27 19.07
N ILE A 62 12.55 -6.13 18.20
CA ILE A 62 11.32 -5.42 18.47
C ILE A 62 10.17 -6.42 18.42
N SER A 63 9.36 -6.49 19.46
CA SER A 63 8.18 -7.36 19.51
C SER A 63 6.93 -6.62 19.05
N LEU A 64 6.17 -7.20 18.13
CA LEU A 64 4.86 -6.69 17.72
C LEU A 64 3.82 -7.07 18.78
N THR A 65 3.14 -6.09 19.36
CA THR A 65 2.11 -6.31 20.39
C THR A 65 0.79 -6.74 19.75
N ALA A 66 0.30 -5.97 18.76
CA ALA A 66 -0.89 -6.31 17.99
C ALA A 66 -0.84 -5.71 16.58
N ALA A 67 -1.66 -6.29 15.68
CA ALA A 67 -1.83 -5.84 14.32
C ALA A 67 -3.29 -5.50 14.04
N TYR A 68 -3.50 -4.40 13.32
CA TYR A 68 -4.80 -3.89 12.95
C TYR A 68 -4.89 -3.66 11.45
N SER A 69 -6.10 -3.74 10.89
CA SER A 69 -6.33 -3.43 9.49
C SER A 69 -7.60 -2.60 9.26
N VAL A 70 -7.51 -1.72 8.27
CA VAL A 70 -8.63 -0.93 7.75
C VAL A 70 -8.86 -1.34 6.31
N ILE A 71 -10.09 -1.75 5.98
CA ILE A 71 -10.47 -2.04 4.61
C ILE A 71 -10.74 -0.71 3.90
N MET A 72 -10.11 -0.51 2.75
CA MET A 72 -10.20 0.68 1.93
C MET A 72 -10.51 0.30 0.47
N PRO A 73 -11.01 1.20 -0.36
CA PRO A 73 -11.26 0.88 -1.75
C PRO A 73 -10.05 0.32 -2.49
N ASN A 74 -10.29 -0.67 -3.35
CA ASN A 74 -9.26 -1.26 -4.18
C ASN A 74 -8.70 -0.27 -5.19
N ASN A 75 -7.38 -0.25 -5.34
CA ASN A 75 -6.69 0.61 -6.29
C ASN A 75 -5.65 -0.11 -7.15
N TYR A 76 -5.41 -1.41 -6.93
CA TYR A 76 -4.41 -2.13 -7.71
C TYR A 76 -5.01 -2.63 -9.04
N ILE A 77 -4.53 -2.07 -10.15
CA ILE A 77 -5.08 -2.33 -11.49
C ILE A 77 -4.06 -2.89 -12.48
N LEU A 78 -2.82 -3.17 -12.06
CA LEU A 78 -1.74 -3.48 -13.01
C LEU A 78 -1.78 -4.91 -13.54
N LEU A 79 -2.34 -5.86 -12.80
CA LEU A 79 -2.44 -7.27 -13.21
C LEU A 79 -3.83 -7.63 -13.75
N PRO A 80 -3.94 -8.67 -14.60
CA PRO A 80 -5.23 -9.22 -15.02
C PRO A 80 -6.07 -9.65 -13.82
N GLY A 81 -7.40 -9.45 -13.89
CA GLY A 81 -8.33 -9.81 -12.82
C GLY A 81 -8.42 -8.83 -11.66
N PHE A 82 -7.63 -7.75 -11.65
CA PHE A 82 -7.69 -6.69 -10.65
C PHE A 82 -8.20 -5.40 -11.28
N ASP A 83 -9.12 -4.74 -10.61
CA ASP A 83 -9.63 -3.41 -10.96
C ASP A 83 -10.00 -2.64 -9.69
N VAL A 84 -10.44 -1.40 -9.85
CA VAL A 84 -11.05 -0.62 -8.77
C VAL A 84 -12.40 -1.22 -8.38
N ASP A 85 -12.86 -0.94 -7.17
CA ASP A 85 -14.20 -1.34 -6.74
C ASP A 85 -15.30 -0.62 -7.55
N ASP A 86 -16.48 -1.26 -7.63
CA ASP A 86 -17.68 -0.58 -8.05
C ASP A 86 -18.07 0.52 -7.04
N LYS A 87 -18.80 1.54 -7.50
CA LYS A 87 -19.07 2.74 -6.71
C LYS A 87 -19.76 2.48 -5.38
N ASP A 88 -20.71 1.58 -5.33
CA ASP A 88 -21.41 1.20 -4.09
C ASP A 88 -20.48 0.50 -3.09
N VAL A 89 -19.54 -0.31 -3.56
CA VAL A 89 -18.51 -0.95 -2.73
C VAL A 89 -17.50 0.08 -2.23
N GLU A 90 -17.04 0.97 -3.12
CA GLU A 90 -16.15 2.08 -2.78
C GLU A 90 -16.74 2.95 -1.65
N GLU A 91 -18.01 3.41 -1.84
CA GLU A 91 -18.70 4.27 -0.88
C GLU A 91 -18.90 3.58 0.47
N ARG A 92 -19.31 2.32 0.50
CA ARG A 92 -19.44 1.54 1.73
C ARG A 92 -18.11 1.42 2.47
N LYS A 93 -17.01 1.06 1.78
CA LYS A 93 -15.69 0.97 2.40
C LYS A 93 -15.24 2.31 3.00
N LEU A 94 -15.51 3.43 2.31
CA LEU A 94 -15.21 4.77 2.81
C LEU A 94 -16.06 5.16 4.02
N GLN A 95 -17.33 4.76 4.05
CA GLN A 95 -18.24 5.00 5.19
C GLN A 95 -17.86 4.19 6.43
N ASP A 96 -17.41 2.95 6.26
CA ASP A 96 -17.05 2.05 7.36
C ASP A 96 -15.67 2.36 7.96
N ALA A 97 -14.75 2.92 7.18
CA ALA A 97 -13.37 3.14 7.59
C ALA A 97 -13.21 4.04 8.84
N PRO A 98 -13.93 5.16 9.03
CA PRO A 98 -13.81 6.01 10.21
C PRO A 98 -14.19 5.27 11.51
N ALA A 99 -15.25 4.47 11.51
CA ALA A 99 -15.65 3.67 12.66
C ALA A 99 -14.56 2.65 13.02
N ARG A 100 -14.01 1.98 12.01
CA ARG A 100 -12.92 1.03 12.20
C ARG A 100 -11.66 1.69 12.75
N VAL A 101 -11.33 2.89 12.31
CA VAL A 101 -10.20 3.67 12.85
C VAL A 101 -10.45 4.03 14.32
N ALA A 102 -11.68 4.42 14.69
CA ALA A 102 -12.03 4.71 16.08
C ALA A 102 -11.87 3.47 17.00
N GLU A 103 -12.33 2.29 16.55
CA GLU A 103 -12.12 1.02 17.25
C GLU A 103 -10.64 0.71 17.48
N ILE A 104 -9.81 0.89 16.44
CA ILE A 104 -8.36 0.68 16.53
C ILE A 104 -7.71 1.64 17.52
N ILE A 105 -8.10 2.91 17.50
CA ILE A 105 -7.58 3.92 18.44
C ILE A 105 -7.89 3.52 19.87
N GLU A 106 -9.10 3.06 20.15
CA GLU A 106 -9.50 2.63 21.47
C GLU A 106 -8.77 1.36 21.91
N ALA A 107 -8.66 0.36 21.04
CA ALA A 107 -7.87 -0.85 21.30
C ALA A 107 -6.40 -0.53 21.64
N ILE A 108 -5.79 0.43 20.94
CA ILE A 108 -4.42 0.87 21.25
C ILE A 108 -4.34 1.58 22.61
N ARG A 109 -5.34 2.39 22.97
CA ARG A 109 -5.40 3.10 24.28
C ARG A 109 -5.53 2.13 25.44
N GLU A 110 -6.33 1.11 25.27
CA GLU A 110 -6.57 0.08 26.28
C GLU A 110 -5.46 -0.98 26.34
N HIS A 111 -4.38 -0.80 25.56
CA HIS A 111 -3.32 -1.81 25.38
C HIS A 111 -3.84 -3.19 24.96
N GLY A 112 -4.96 -3.19 24.24
CA GLY A 112 -5.61 -4.39 23.74
C GLY A 112 -4.68 -5.20 22.84
N GLN A 113 -4.71 -6.52 23.04
CA GLN A 113 -3.97 -7.47 22.21
C GLN A 113 -4.87 -8.10 21.12
N ASP A 114 -6.17 -7.83 21.18
CA ASP A 114 -7.12 -8.35 20.20
C ASP A 114 -6.87 -7.72 18.84
N ALA A 115 -6.43 -8.56 17.92
CA ALA A 115 -6.12 -8.13 16.59
C ALA A 115 -7.41 -7.84 15.81
N LEU A 116 -7.80 -6.58 15.73
CA LEU A 116 -8.81 -6.10 14.77
C LEU A 116 -8.22 -6.16 13.36
N TYR A 117 -8.04 -7.39 12.86
CA TYR A 117 -7.26 -7.67 11.67
C TYR A 117 -8.00 -8.60 10.70
N HIS A 118 -8.05 -8.21 9.44
CA HIS A 118 -8.77 -8.94 8.39
C HIS A 118 -7.82 -9.86 7.61
N THR A 119 -7.65 -11.08 8.08
CA THR A 119 -6.74 -12.08 7.48
C THR A 119 -7.23 -12.55 6.10
N GLY A 120 -8.52 -12.83 5.96
CA GLY A 120 -9.12 -13.36 4.73
C GLY A 120 -8.88 -14.85 4.49
N SER A 121 -9.10 -15.28 3.25
CA SER A 121 -9.07 -16.68 2.84
C SER A 121 -7.67 -17.14 2.39
N MET A 122 -7.33 -18.42 2.64
CA MET A 122 -6.05 -19.06 2.25
C MET A 122 -4.80 -18.17 2.50
N PRO A 123 -4.66 -17.58 3.68
CA PRO A 123 -3.63 -16.56 3.91
C PRO A 123 -2.20 -17.12 3.81
N GLY A 124 -2.00 -18.42 4.13
CA GLY A 124 -0.71 -19.07 4.01
C GLY A 124 -0.22 -19.16 2.56
N LEU A 125 -1.11 -19.57 1.64
CA LEU A 125 -0.77 -19.63 0.21
C LEU A 125 -0.47 -18.22 -0.32
N LYS A 126 -1.33 -17.25 0.01
CA LYS A 126 -1.21 -15.87 -0.47
C LYS A 126 0.08 -15.20 0.03
N SER A 127 0.37 -15.28 1.32
CA SER A 127 1.47 -14.53 1.93
C SER A 127 2.83 -15.22 1.82
N TYR A 128 2.88 -16.54 1.74
CA TYR A 128 4.17 -17.25 1.70
C TYR A 128 4.58 -17.74 0.32
N TRP A 129 3.65 -17.76 -0.67
CA TRP A 129 3.94 -18.18 -2.03
C TRP A 129 3.68 -17.08 -3.06
N ILE A 130 2.48 -16.48 -3.05
CA ILE A 130 2.12 -15.46 -4.05
C ILE A 130 2.84 -14.15 -3.78
N TYR A 131 2.85 -13.66 -2.54
CA TYR A 131 3.48 -12.40 -2.19
C TYR A 131 4.99 -12.35 -2.51
N PRO A 132 5.84 -13.34 -2.15
CA PRO A 132 7.25 -13.31 -2.51
C PRO A 132 7.47 -13.28 -4.02
N LEU A 133 6.69 -14.06 -4.78
CA LEU A 133 6.75 -14.03 -6.25
C LEU A 133 6.40 -12.65 -6.79
N PHE A 134 5.34 -12.05 -6.30
CA PHE A 134 4.94 -10.69 -6.64
C PHE A 134 6.03 -9.67 -6.27
N ALA A 135 6.54 -9.72 -5.05
CA ALA A 135 7.53 -8.78 -4.55
C ALA A 135 8.86 -8.82 -5.32
N HIS A 136 9.25 -9.99 -5.86
CA HIS A 136 10.49 -10.17 -6.59
C HIS A 136 10.35 -9.99 -8.11
N LEU A 137 9.22 -10.34 -8.71
CA LEU A 137 9.08 -10.39 -10.17
C LEU A 137 8.13 -9.34 -10.74
N ALA A 138 7.10 -8.93 -9.99
CA ALA A 138 6.08 -8.05 -10.52
C ALA A 138 6.33 -6.57 -10.25
N ILE A 139 7.11 -6.24 -9.21
CA ILE A 139 7.39 -4.85 -8.84
C ILE A 139 8.44 -4.26 -9.78
N GLY A 140 8.08 -3.13 -10.41
CA GLY A 140 8.97 -2.41 -11.31
C GLY A 140 8.22 -1.40 -12.17
N SER A 141 8.97 -0.67 -12.99
CA SER A 141 8.45 0.43 -13.79
C SER A 141 8.37 0.11 -15.30
N ASN A 142 8.98 -0.99 -15.76
CA ASN A 142 9.23 -1.27 -17.17
C ASN A 142 8.00 -1.29 -18.09
N SER A 143 6.82 -1.57 -17.54
CA SER A 143 5.57 -1.60 -18.31
C SER A 143 4.78 -0.30 -18.25
N PHE A 144 5.21 0.68 -17.45
CA PHE A 144 4.57 2.00 -17.47
C PHE A 144 4.89 2.70 -18.80
N ARG A 145 3.89 3.33 -19.36
CA ARG A 145 3.99 4.11 -20.59
C ARG A 145 3.09 5.34 -20.52
N VAL A 146 3.45 6.35 -21.27
CA VAL A 146 2.65 7.55 -21.44
C VAL A 146 2.08 7.57 -22.85
N THR A 147 0.83 7.97 -22.99
CA THR A 147 0.14 8.14 -24.27
C THR A 147 0.24 9.59 -24.77
N ASP A 148 -0.14 9.83 -26.02
CA ASP A 148 -0.03 11.16 -26.66
C ASP A 148 -0.97 12.20 -26.05
N VAL A 149 -2.02 11.79 -25.32
CA VAL A 149 -2.91 12.71 -24.61
C VAL A 149 -2.26 13.40 -23.40
N CYS A 150 -1.00 13.10 -23.08
CA CYS A 150 -0.28 13.72 -21.98
C CYS A 150 -0.10 15.23 -22.23
N ILE A 151 -0.57 16.03 -21.27
CA ILE A 151 -0.50 17.50 -21.29
C ILE A 151 0.76 18.07 -20.58
N SER A 152 1.72 17.23 -20.26
CA SER A 152 3.01 17.63 -19.65
C SER A 152 2.89 18.41 -18.32
N CYS A 153 1.84 18.17 -17.52
CA CYS A 153 1.56 18.90 -16.28
C CYS A 153 2.51 18.60 -15.12
N GLY A 154 3.34 17.56 -15.20
CA GLY A 154 4.31 17.17 -14.19
C GLY A 154 3.71 16.60 -12.89
N LEU A 155 2.38 16.39 -12.80
CA LEU A 155 1.75 15.89 -11.58
C LEU A 155 2.33 14.54 -11.14
N CYS A 156 2.52 13.62 -12.07
CA CYS A 156 3.04 12.28 -11.81
C CYS A 156 4.45 12.30 -11.18
N GLU A 157 5.32 13.22 -11.58
CA GLU A 157 6.63 13.43 -10.98
C GLU A 157 6.49 13.95 -9.54
N ARG A 158 5.66 14.99 -9.32
CA ARG A 158 5.49 15.60 -8.00
C ARG A 158 4.89 14.67 -6.94
N ILE A 159 3.99 13.76 -7.35
CA ILE A 159 3.30 12.86 -6.42
C ILE A 159 4.01 11.51 -6.24
N CYS A 160 5.12 11.28 -6.94
CA CYS A 160 5.84 10.00 -6.84
C CYS A 160 6.57 9.89 -5.49
N PRO A 161 6.16 8.99 -4.58
CA PRO A 161 6.73 8.94 -3.22
C PRO A 161 8.18 8.44 -3.20
N THR A 162 8.64 7.86 -4.29
CA THR A 162 10.02 7.33 -4.42
C THR A 162 10.89 8.14 -5.38
N GLY A 163 10.37 9.23 -5.94
CA GLY A 163 11.10 10.03 -6.93
C GLY A 163 11.49 9.25 -8.20
N THR A 164 10.74 8.20 -8.51
CA THR A 164 11.01 7.32 -9.67
C THR A 164 10.72 8.00 -11.01
N ILE A 165 9.89 9.04 -11.03
CA ILE A 165 9.43 9.68 -12.24
C ILE A 165 10.13 11.03 -12.41
N SER A 166 10.69 11.27 -13.59
CA SER A 166 11.21 12.57 -14.01
C SER A 166 10.60 13.00 -15.34
N MET A 167 10.37 14.31 -15.50
CA MET A 167 9.88 14.85 -16.77
C MET A 167 11.05 15.06 -17.73
N GLN A 168 11.03 14.38 -18.88
CA GLN A 168 12.03 14.51 -19.95
C GLN A 168 11.34 14.85 -21.28
N ALA A 169 11.76 15.91 -21.93
CA ALA A 169 11.12 16.42 -23.15
C ALA A 169 9.58 16.53 -23.04
N GLY A 170 9.09 16.97 -21.88
CA GLY A 170 7.65 17.12 -21.62
C GLY A 170 6.88 15.83 -21.35
N LYS A 171 7.53 14.68 -21.24
CA LYS A 171 6.88 13.39 -20.93
C LYS A 171 7.50 12.75 -19.70
N PRO A 172 6.71 12.02 -18.88
CA PRO A 172 7.25 11.29 -17.74
C PRO A 172 8.08 10.08 -18.17
N VAL A 173 9.22 9.90 -17.52
CA VAL A 173 10.11 8.75 -17.67
C VAL A 173 10.31 8.12 -16.30
N TRP A 174 10.27 6.79 -16.21
CA TRP A 174 10.41 6.03 -14.97
C TRP A 174 11.79 5.42 -14.84
N THR A 175 12.34 5.43 -13.62
CA THR A 175 13.54 4.68 -13.22
C THR A 175 13.19 3.39 -12.49
N ASP A 176 14.18 2.61 -12.04
CA ASP A 176 14.00 1.28 -11.46
C ASP A 176 13.53 1.25 -9.99
N THR A 177 13.35 2.42 -9.35
CA THR A 177 12.97 2.50 -7.92
C THR A 177 11.46 2.46 -7.66
N CYS A 178 10.65 2.14 -8.68
CA CYS A 178 9.20 2.09 -8.59
C CYS A 178 8.71 1.00 -7.62
N VAL A 179 7.86 1.39 -6.68
CA VAL A 179 7.21 0.47 -5.73
C VAL A 179 5.78 0.11 -6.10
N GLN A 180 5.34 0.47 -7.30
CA GLN A 180 3.98 0.24 -7.82
C GLN A 180 2.86 0.73 -6.88
N CYS A 181 3.04 1.90 -6.29
CA CYS A 181 1.99 2.55 -5.49
C CYS A 181 0.81 3.05 -6.33
N VAL A 182 0.90 3.00 -7.64
CA VAL A 182 -0.09 3.36 -8.66
C VAL A 182 -0.61 4.81 -8.61
N ALA A 183 -0.05 5.67 -7.76
CA ALA A 183 -0.49 7.07 -7.63
C ALA A 183 -0.45 7.84 -8.97
N CYS A 184 0.60 7.65 -9.77
CA CYS A 184 0.77 8.33 -11.06
C CYS A 184 -0.32 7.98 -12.07
N ILE A 185 -0.73 6.70 -12.15
CA ILE A 185 -1.76 6.24 -13.09
C ILE A 185 -3.17 6.67 -12.66
N HIS A 186 -3.43 6.68 -11.35
CA HIS A 186 -4.75 7.05 -10.81
C HIS A 186 -5.01 8.55 -10.82
N ARG A 187 -3.98 9.36 -10.56
CA ARG A 187 -4.13 10.82 -10.42
C ARG A 187 -3.81 11.60 -11.71
N CYS A 188 -3.52 10.91 -12.82
CA CYS A 188 -3.33 11.59 -14.09
C CYS A 188 -4.64 12.21 -14.57
N PRO A 189 -4.75 13.56 -14.70
CA PRO A 189 -6.02 14.24 -14.98
C PRO A 189 -6.58 13.91 -16.36
N VAL A 190 -5.73 13.52 -17.28
CA VAL A 190 -6.11 13.15 -18.67
C VAL A 190 -5.94 11.65 -18.95
N ARG A 191 -5.72 10.84 -17.90
CA ARG A 191 -5.54 9.38 -17.99
C ARG A 191 -4.47 8.96 -19.02
N ALA A 192 -3.38 9.75 -19.13
CA ALA A 192 -2.31 9.50 -20.09
C ALA A 192 -1.34 8.40 -19.67
N ILE A 193 -1.38 7.94 -18.43
CA ILE A 193 -0.45 6.91 -17.94
C ILE A 193 -1.13 5.55 -17.93
N GLU A 194 -0.48 4.57 -18.53
CA GLU A 194 -0.96 3.20 -18.63
C GLU A 194 0.14 2.20 -18.22
N TYR A 195 -0.24 0.97 -17.88
CA TYR A 195 0.65 -0.14 -17.62
C TYR A 195 0.42 -1.24 -18.67
N GLY A 196 1.32 -1.30 -19.65
CA GLY A 196 1.13 -2.12 -20.84
C GLY A 196 -0.20 -1.76 -21.55
N LYS A 197 -0.92 -2.78 -22.03
CA LYS A 197 -2.25 -2.65 -22.61
C LYS A 197 -3.36 -3.00 -21.61
N GLY A 198 -2.98 -3.56 -20.44
CA GLY A 198 -3.93 -4.14 -19.47
C GLY A 198 -4.79 -3.12 -18.73
N THR A 199 -4.33 -1.86 -18.64
CA THR A 199 -5.02 -0.83 -17.84
C THR A 199 -5.92 0.13 -18.65
N LEU A 200 -5.91 0.02 -19.99
CA LEU A 200 -6.66 0.93 -20.88
C LEU A 200 -8.16 1.03 -20.59
N LYS A 201 -8.78 -0.10 -20.18
CA LYS A 201 -10.21 -0.19 -19.91
C LYS A 201 -10.55 -0.22 -18.42
N LYS A 202 -9.54 -0.18 -17.53
CA LYS A 202 -9.74 -0.27 -16.08
C LYS A 202 -10.10 1.07 -15.47
N GLY A 203 -10.72 1.02 -14.31
CA GLY A 203 -11.08 2.20 -13.52
C GLY A 203 -9.86 2.99 -13.05
N ARG A 204 -10.13 4.14 -12.47
CA ARG A 204 -9.14 4.99 -11.78
C ARG A 204 -9.76 5.44 -10.46
N TYR A 205 -9.00 5.29 -9.39
CA TYR A 205 -9.43 5.64 -8.05
C TYR A 205 -8.32 6.37 -7.28
N HIS A 206 -8.67 7.41 -6.61
CA HIS A 206 -7.91 8.00 -5.50
C HIS A 206 -8.89 8.47 -4.43
N HIS A 207 -8.46 8.48 -3.20
CA HIS A 207 -9.29 8.92 -2.09
C HIS A 207 -9.82 10.33 -2.36
N PRO A 208 -11.13 10.59 -2.16
CA PRO A 208 -11.76 11.87 -2.55
C PRO A 208 -11.19 13.10 -1.84
N GLU A 209 -10.65 12.95 -0.63
CA GLU A 209 -10.02 14.03 0.13
C GLU A 209 -8.58 14.36 -0.32
N ILE A 210 -7.95 13.53 -1.17
CA ILE A 210 -6.61 13.80 -1.69
C ILE A 210 -6.73 14.69 -2.93
N LYS A 211 -6.37 15.95 -2.77
CA LYS A 211 -6.31 16.94 -3.87
C LYS A 211 -5.01 16.85 -4.67
#